data_bf94c3d50f4a9115bcc054cdd23ff43f
#
_entry.id   bf94c3d50f4a9115bcc054cdd23ff43f
#
_cell.length_a   1.000
_cell.length_b   1.000
_cell.length_c   1.000
_cell.angle_alpha   90.00
_cell.angle_beta   90.00
_cell.angle_gamma   90.00
#
_symmetry.space_group_name_H-M   'P 1'
#
loop_
_entity.id
_entity.type
_entity.pdbx_description
1 polymer ?
#
loop_
_entity_poly.entity_id
_entity_poly.type
_entity_poly.pdbx_seq_one_letter_code
_entity_poly.pdbx_strand_id
1 'polypeptide(L)'
;STGLARPQWGLILGPMLFAYAIFTGARPSALRACLMGTIYFFAPLIGRKSDGLSALSLTAIILLAFDPGQFADLGFLFSFTIVCGLFLLCKPFSGFFRKIFGVNRMVLESQAISLDKQIGSKKYASLWIRYRYKIVSWIADLIAVSLAAWVTSVPLTALFFGRFVPGSLLANMVIVPTFFMVVVAAILSLLLGIFSDFFAITFNHAAAALTTCMIKVAHITAHIPGLSMEVASPPLWGVADQVPRCGTQ
;
A
#
# COMPACT_ATOMS: atom_id res chain seq x y z
N SER A 1 -8.05 26.66 -10.78
CA SER A 1 -6.69 26.19 -10.50
C SER A 1 -6.12 27.03 -9.38
N THR A 2 -6.29 26.61 -8.16
CA THR A 2 -5.67 27.20 -6.98
C THR A 2 -4.22 26.77 -6.98
N GLY A 3 -3.36 27.66 -7.51
CA GLY A 3 -1.91 27.50 -7.54
C GLY A 3 -1.28 27.72 -6.17
N LEU A 4 -1.59 26.88 -5.21
CA LEU A 4 -0.72 26.71 -4.06
C LEU A 4 0.51 25.94 -4.57
N ALA A 5 1.65 26.65 -4.62
CA ALA A 5 2.89 26.09 -5.09
C ALA A 5 3.21 24.79 -4.33
N ARG A 6 3.52 23.72 -5.04
CA ARG A 6 3.85 22.38 -4.49
C ARG A 6 4.77 22.36 -3.25
N PRO A 7 5.68 23.35 -3.02
CA PRO A 7 6.51 23.38 -1.83
C PRO A 7 5.75 23.67 -0.53
N GLN A 8 4.62 24.40 -0.57
CA GLN A 8 3.87 24.77 0.65
C GLN A 8 3.19 23.59 1.34
N TRP A 9 2.89 22.52 0.61
CA TRP A 9 2.32 21.29 1.18
C TRP A 9 3.30 20.57 2.13
N GLY A 10 4.59 20.61 1.84
CA GLY A 10 5.61 20.02 2.71
C GLY A 10 5.63 20.65 4.10
N LEU A 11 5.46 21.98 4.15
CA LEU A 11 5.50 22.75 5.40
C LEU A 11 4.30 22.42 6.33
N ILE A 12 3.16 22.08 5.76
CA ILE A 12 1.95 21.71 6.52
C ILE A 12 1.95 20.21 6.85
N LEU A 13 2.30 19.37 5.88
CA LEU A 13 2.26 17.91 6.05
C LEU A 13 3.35 17.39 7.00
N GLY A 14 4.52 18.00 7.03
CA GLY A 14 5.62 17.60 7.92
C GLY A 14 5.23 17.65 9.40
N PRO A 15 4.81 18.80 9.95
CA PRO A 15 4.34 18.90 11.33
C PRO A 15 3.13 18.01 11.62
N MET A 16 2.21 17.85 10.65
CA MET A 16 1.04 17.01 10.81
C MET A 16 1.41 15.53 10.94
N LEU A 17 2.36 15.04 10.12
CA LEU A 17 2.89 13.68 10.21
C LEU A 17 3.63 13.46 11.53
N PHE A 18 4.38 14.46 11.98
CA PHE A 18 5.10 14.37 13.25
C PHE A 18 4.14 14.35 14.45
N ALA A 19 3.13 15.20 14.44
CA ALA A 19 2.06 15.16 15.44
C ALA A 19 1.36 13.79 15.45
N TYR A 20 1.03 13.23 14.29
CA TYR A 20 0.46 11.89 14.18
C TYR A 20 1.36 10.82 14.82
N ALA A 21 2.69 10.89 14.58
CA ALA A 21 3.62 9.93 15.18
C ALA A 21 3.62 10.00 16.71
N ILE A 22 3.52 11.20 17.29
CA ILE A 22 3.43 11.40 18.74
C ILE A 22 2.11 10.85 19.26
N PHE A 23 0.97 11.18 18.65
CA PHE A 23 -0.35 10.70 19.07
C PHE A 23 -0.51 9.18 18.99
N THR A 24 0.19 8.52 18.05
CA THR A 24 0.20 7.05 17.95
C THR A 24 1.15 6.36 18.95
N GLY A 25 1.74 7.12 19.88
CA GLY A 25 2.67 6.60 20.88
C GLY A 25 4.07 6.32 20.32
N ALA A 26 4.50 7.05 19.30
CA ALA A 26 5.83 6.98 18.68
C ALA A 26 6.26 5.55 18.29
N ARG A 27 5.31 4.72 17.85
CA ARG A 27 5.62 3.35 17.42
C ARG A 27 6.66 3.36 16.31
N PRO A 28 7.66 2.45 16.32
CA PRO A 28 8.75 2.45 15.33
C PRO A 28 8.27 2.45 13.87
N SER A 29 7.18 1.77 13.56
CA SER A 29 6.58 1.75 12.22
C SER A 29 6.00 3.11 11.81
N ALA A 30 5.35 3.82 12.73
CA ALA A 30 4.79 5.15 12.49
C ALA A 30 5.92 6.19 12.32
N LEU A 31 6.95 6.14 13.15
CA LEU A 31 8.12 7.02 13.05
C LEU A 31 8.83 6.86 11.68
N ARG A 32 9.04 5.63 11.21
CA ARG A 32 9.62 5.36 9.88
C ARG A 32 8.79 5.96 8.75
N ALA A 33 7.49 5.73 8.77
CA ALA A 33 6.58 6.26 7.76
C ALA A 33 6.54 7.80 7.77
N CYS A 34 6.49 8.41 8.95
CA CYS A 34 6.49 9.85 9.11
C CYS A 34 7.81 10.48 8.65
N LEU A 35 8.95 9.90 9.02
CA LEU A 35 10.26 10.41 8.62
C LEU A 35 10.43 10.34 7.11
N MET A 36 10.09 9.19 6.49
CA MET A 36 10.15 9.01 5.04
C MET A 36 9.19 9.96 4.30
N GLY A 37 7.97 10.12 4.80
CA GLY A 37 7.00 11.07 4.25
C GLY A 37 7.48 12.52 4.36
N THR A 38 8.03 12.90 5.51
CA THR A 38 8.59 14.24 5.73
C THR A 38 9.72 14.51 4.74
N ILE A 39 10.70 13.63 4.62
CA ILE A 39 11.82 13.78 3.67
C ILE A 39 11.31 13.91 2.23
N TYR A 40 10.35 13.07 1.84
CA TYR A 40 9.76 13.09 0.50
C TYR A 40 9.06 14.41 0.18
N PHE A 41 8.27 14.95 1.14
CA PHE A 41 7.54 16.20 0.94
C PHE A 41 8.43 17.45 1.09
N PHE A 42 9.53 17.38 1.84
CA PHE A 42 10.49 18.48 1.97
C PHE A 42 11.49 18.56 0.80
N ALA A 43 11.70 17.50 0.03
CA ALA A 43 12.64 17.49 -1.09
C ALA A 43 12.41 18.65 -2.09
N PRO A 44 11.17 18.99 -2.50
CA PRO A 44 10.93 20.13 -3.38
C PRO A 44 11.26 21.51 -2.78
N LEU A 45 11.20 21.66 -1.45
CA LEU A 45 11.58 22.91 -0.77
C LEU A 45 13.06 23.21 -0.92
N ILE A 46 13.89 22.17 -1.03
CA ILE A 46 15.35 22.28 -1.21
C ILE A 46 15.72 22.29 -2.71
N GLY A 47 14.71 22.39 -3.61
CA GLY A 47 14.92 22.38 -5.05
C GLY A 47 15.29 21.00 -5.62
N ARG A 48 15.10 19.90 -4.85
CA ARG A 48 15.33 18.52 -5.30
C ARG A 48 14.04 17.88 -5.78
N LYS A 49 14.16 16.95 -6.74
CA LYS A 49 13.03 16.12 -7.16
C LYS A 49 12.66 15.16 -6.02
N SER A 50 11.35 15.06 -5.72
CA SER A 50 10.84 14.05 -4.79
C SER A 50 11.03 12.66 -5.41
N ASP A 51 11.94 11.88 -4.88
CA ASP A 51 12.17 10.49 -5.26
C ASP A 51 12.01 9.57 -4.05
N GLY A 52 11.16 8.56 -4.20
CA GLY A 52 10.81 7.67 -3.11
C GLY A 52 11.98 6.82 -2.63
N LEU A 53 12.84 6.35 -3.55
CA LEU A 53 14.03 5.57 -3.20
C LEU A 53 15.05 6.42 -2.43
N SER A 54 15.25 7.68 -2.84
CA SER A 54 16.14 8.60 -2.13
C SER A 54 15.62 8.92 -0.72
N ALA A 55 14.31 9.11 -0.57
CA ALA A 55 13.70 9.32 0.74
C ALA A 55 13.82 8.08 1.64
N LEU A 56 13.63 6.89 1.07
CA LEU A 56 13.80 5.61 1.78
C LEU A 56 15.23 5.44 2.27
N SER A 57 16.22 5.64 1.39
CA SER A 57 17.65 5.50 1.71
C SER A 57 18.09 6.49 2.78
N LEU A 58 17.69 7.76 2.66
CA LEU A 58 18.02 8.78 3.64
C LEU A 58 17.39 8.49 5.01
N THR A 59 16.14 8.01 5.02
CA THR A 59 15.46 7.58 6.25
C THR A 59 16.19 6.43 6.92
N ALA A 60 16.64 5.42 6.14
CA ALA A 60 17.41 4.30 6.66
C ALA A 60 18.72 4.77 7.30
N ILE A 61 19.46 5.64 6.63
CA ILE A 61 20.73 6.18 7.13
C ILE A 61 20.50 6.95 8.44
N ILE A 62 19.48 7.81 8.51
CA ILE A 62 19.17 8.58 9.71
C ILE A 62 18.86 7.64 10.88
N LEU A 63 17.97 6.66 10.69
CA LEU A 63 17.56 5.76 11.75
C LEU A 63 18.71 4.88 12.25
N LEU A 64 19.55 4.37 11.34
CA LEU A 64 20.72 3.56 11.72
C LEU A 64 21.83 4.39 12.37
N ALA A 65 21.93 5.68 12.05
CA ALA A 65 22.88 6.58 12.71
C ALA A 65 22.46 6.89 14.17
N PHE A 66 21.15 6.94 14.46
CA PHE A 66 20.65 7.12 15.83
C PHE A 66 20.67 5.82 16.64
N ASP A 67 20.34 4.71 16.02
CA ASP A 67 20.29 3.40 16.68
C ASP A 67 20.69 2.29 15.70
N PRO A 68 21.97 1.87 15.69
CA PRO A 68 22.45 0.79 14.83
C PRO A 68 21.77 -0.56 15.11
N GLY A 69 21.23 -0.77 16.33
CA GLY A 69 20.54 -1.99 16.72
C GLY A 69 19.26 -2.24 15.92
N GLN A 70 18.66 -1.20 15.32
CA GLN A 70 17.49 -1.34 14.46
C GLN A 70 17.74 -2.19 13.20
N PHE A 71 18.98 -2.36 12.78
CA PHE A 71 19.31 -3.25 11.67
C PHE A 71 18.93 -4.72 11.97
N ALA A 72 18.95 -5.14 13.22
CA ALA A 72 18.51 -6.46 13.67
C ALA A 72 17.01 -6.54 13.96
N ASP A 73 16.28 -5.39 13.97
CA ASP A 73 14.84 -5.38 14.19
C ASP A 73 14.10 -5.89 12.94
N LEU A 74 13.31 -6.95 13.13
CA LEU A 74 12.48 -7.54 12.07
C LEU A 74 11.53 -6.51 11.43
N GLY A 75 10.96 -5.63 12.25
CA GLY A 75 10.08 -4.57 11.75
C GLY A 75 10.79 -3.59 10.84
N PHE A 76 12.06 -3.27 11.11
CA PHE A 76 12.89 -2.45 10.23
C PHE A 76 13.15 -3.17 8.91
N LEU A 77 13.64 -4.42 8.95
CA LEU A 77 13.93 -5.21 7.75
C LEU A 77 12.71 -5.37 6.85
N PHE A 78 11.56 -5.78 7.42
CA PHE A 78 10.31 -5.92 6.65
C PHE A 78 9.87 -4.61 6.03
N SER A 79 9.85 -3.52 6.81
CA SER A 79 9.37 -2.22 6.33
C SER A 79 10.22 -1.70 5.17
N PHE A 80 11.54 -1.67 5.32
CA PHE A 80 12.43 -1.12 4.29
C PHE A 80 12.51 -2.02 3.07
N THR A 81 12.57 -3.34 3.25
CA THR A 81 12.64 -4.29 2.14
C THR A 81 11.36 -4.27 1.31
N ILE A 82 10.17 -4.29 1.95
CA ILE A 82 8.90 -4.26 1.21
C ILE A 82 8.74 -2.93 0.46
N VAL A 83 9.04 -1.79 1.07
CA VAL A 83 8.92 -0.49 0.40
C VAL A 83 9.92 -0.36 -0.74
N CYS A 84 11.16 -0.82 -0.55
CA CYS A 84 12.16 -0.88 -1.62
C CYS A 84 11.68 -1.75 -2.78
N GLY A 85 11.17 -2.94 -2.49
CA GLY A 85 10.61 -3.85 -3.49
C GLY A 85 9.42 -3.25 -4.24
N LEU A 86 8.54 -2.53 -3.55
CA LEU A 86 7.46 -1.81 -4.20
C LEU A 86 7.97 -0.76 -5.20
N PHE A 87 8.96 0.05 -4.83
CA PHE A 87 9.53 1.04 -5.75
C PHE A 87 10.22 0.42 -6.96
N LEU A 88 10.87 -0.73 -6.79
CA LEU A 88 11.60 -1.41 -7.87
C LEU A 88 10.68 -2.23 -8.77
N LEU A 89 9.75 -3.01 -8.18
CA LEU A 89 8.98 -4.02 -8.89
C LEU A 89 7.60 -3.52 -9.38
N CYS A 90 7.03 -2.49 -8.74
CA CYS A 90 5.69 -2.02 -9.10
C CYS A 90 5.60 -1.52 -10.55
N LYS A 91 6.58 -0.75 -11.01
CA LYS A 91 6.61 -0.22 -12.39
C LYS A 91 6.70 -1.33 -13.46
N PRO A 92 7.66 -2.29 -13.39
CA PRO A 92 7.75 -3.36 -14.37
C PRO A 92 6.51 -4.26 -14.36
N PHE A 93 5.99 -4.61 -13.19
CA PHE A 93 4.78 -5.44 -13.08
C PHE A 93 3.53 -4.73 -13.61
N SER A 94 3.34 -3.46 -13.27
CA SER A 94 2.25 -2.66 -13.84
C SER A 94 2.32 -2.60 -15.38
N GLY A 95 3.52 -2.38 -15.93
CA GLY A 95 3.73 -2.40 -17.37
C GLY A 95 3.42 -3.74 -18.01
N PHE A 96 3.79 -4.85 -17.37
CA PHE A 96 3.53 -6.20 -17.82
C PHE A 96 2.03 -6.53 -17.82
N PHE A 97 1.33 -6.26 -16.71
CA PHE A 97 -0.11 -6.51 -16.61
C PHE A 97 -0.92 -5.63 -17.55
N ARG A 98 -0.55 -4.37 -17.74
CA ARG A 98 -1.21 -3.49 -18.71
C ARG A 98 -1.08 -4.01 -20.14
N LYS A 99 0.04 -4.65 -20.50
CA LYS A 99 0.20 -5.33 -21.80
C LYS A 99 -0.68 -6.57 -21.91
N ILE A 100 -0.74 -7.41 -20.88
CA ILE A 100 -1.59 -8.61 -20.86
C ILE A 100 -3.08 -8.25 -21.00
N PHE A 101 -3.54 -7.23 -20.26
CA PHE A 101 -4.92 -6.78 -20.33
C PHE A 101 -5.25 -5.96 -21.59
N GLY A 102 -4.31 -5.86 -22.54
CA GLY A 102 -4.52 -5.13 -23.80
C GLY A 102 -4.74 -3.62 -23.61
N VAL A 103 -4.33 -3.08 -22.47
CA VAL A 103 -4.50 -1.67 -22.09
C VAL A 103 -3.41 -0.81 -22.75
N ASN A 104 -3.27 -0.94 -24.08
CA ASN A 104 -2.40 -0.07 -24.85
C ASN A 104 -3.16 1.24 -25.14
N ARG A 105 -2.69 2.32 -24.55
CA ARG A 105 -3.29 3.66 -24.72
C ARG A 105 -3.47 4.04 -26.19
N MET A 106 -2.51 3.68 -27.05
CA MET A 106 -2.59 3.94 -28.50
C MET A 106 -3.71 3.15 -29.19
N VAL A 107 -3.91 1.87 -28.81
CA VAL A 107 -4.97 1.03 -29.42
C VAL A 107 -6.36 1.51 -29.00
N LEU A 108 -6.49 1.96 -27.76
CA LEU A 108 -7.77 2.48 -27.26
C LEU A 108 -8.09 3.87 -27.79
N GLU A 109 -7.10 4.73 -27.99
CA GLU A 109 -7.29 6.01 -28.65
C GLU A 109 -7.66 5.83 -30.14
N SER A 110 -7.04 4.89 -30.86
CA SER A 110 -7.40 4.59 -32.24
C SER A 110 -8.79 3.96 -32.36
N GLN A 111 -9.18 3.09 -31.45
CA GLN A 111 -10.54 2.54 -31.38
C GLN A 111 -11.58 3.61 -30.98
N ALA A 112 -11.24 4.53 -30.09
CA ALA A 112 -12.11 5.65 -29.75
C ALA A 112 -12.36 6.56 -30.95
N ILE A 113 -11.33 6.85 -31.74
CA ILE A 113 -11.42 7.68 -32.96
C ILE A 113 -12.26 6.98 -34.05
N SER A 114 -12.10 5.66 -34.21
CA SER A 114 -12.86 4.89 -35.21
C SER A 114 -14.34 4.75 -34.84
N LEU A 115 -14.67 4.55 -33.58
CA LEU A 115 -16.05 4.50 -33.09
C LEU A 115 -16.74 5.87 -33.14
N ASP A 116 -15.99 6.94 -32.85
CA ASP A 116 -16.48 8.33 -32.94
C ASP A 116 -16.89 8.68 -34.40
N LYS A 117 -16.17 8.13 -35.37
CA LYS A 117 -16.47 8.30 -36.79
C LYS A 117 -17.69 7.50 -37.27
N GLN A 118 -18.02 6.38 -36.61
CA GLN A 118 -19.16 5.51 -36.94
C GLN A 118 -20.49 5.94 -36.29
N ILE A 119 -20.45 6.45 -35.04
CA ILE A 119 -21.67 6.65 -34.24
C ILE A 119 -22.14 8.12 -34.25
N GLY A 120 -21.34 9.06 -34.80
CA GLY A 120 -21.71 10.50 -34.87
C GLY A 120 -21.90 11.21 -33.51
N SER A 121 -21.70 10.51 -32.41
CA SER A 121 -21.91 11.00 -31.04
C SER A 121 -20.59 11.02 -30.27
N LYS A 122 -19.79 12.06 -30.50
CA LYS A 122 -18.43 12.28 -29.98
C LYS A 122 -18.24 12.14 -28.48
N LYS A 123 -19.29 12.30 -27.68
CA LYS A 123 -19.17 12.48 -26.23
C LYS A 123 -19.30 11.18 -25.43
N TYR A 124 -20.12 10.25 -25.85
CA TYR A 124 -20.42 9.05 -25.06
C TYR A 124 -19.45 7.89 -25.28
N ALA A 125 -19.01 7.66 -26.52
CA ALA A 125 -18.05 6.61 -26.83
C ALA A 125 -16.68 6.87 -26.19
N SER A 126 -16.22 8.13 -26.20
CA SER A 126 -14.96 8.52 -25.59
C SER A 126 -14.98 8.41 -24.04
N LEU A 127 -16.11 8.69 -23.41
CA LEU A 127 -16.27 8.57 -21.95
C LEU A 127 -16.26 7.11 -21.51
N TRP A 128 -16.95 6.23 -22.23
CA TRP A 128 -17.03 4.80 -21.89
C TRP A 128 -15.68 4.09 -22.03
N ILE A 129 -14.94 4.39 -23.09
CA ILE A 129 -13.59 3.85 -23.34
C ILE A 129 -12.61 4.37 -22.28
N ARG A 130 -12.69 5.66 -21.92
CA ARG A 130 -11.91 6.23 -20.81
C ARG A 130 -12.21 5.57 -19.47
N TYR A 131 -13.46 5.30 -19.20
CA TYR A 131 -13.88 4.66 -17.95
C TYR A 131 -13.37 3.21 -17.86
N ARG A 132 -13.56 2.42 -18.92
CA ARG A 132 -13.00 1.06 -19.02
C ARG A 132 -11.48 1.06 -18.87
N TYR A 133 -10.78 1.94 -19.59
CA TYR A 133 -9.33 2.09 -19.45
C TYR A 133 -8.91 2.37 -18.00
N LYS A 134 -9.60 3.29 -17.34
CA LYS A 134 -9.28 3.67 -15.96
C LYS A 134 -9.49 2.50 -14.99
N ILE A 135 -10.57 1.75 -15.15
CA ILE A 135 -10.85 0.58 -14.29
C ILE A 135 -9.81 -0.53 -14.54
N VAL A 136 -9.58 -0.89 -15.78
CA VAL A 136 -8.64 -1.98 -16.12
C VAL A 136 -7.21 -1.61 -15.74
N SER A 137 -6.79 -0.36 -15.94
CA SER A 137 -5.48 0.08 -15.48
C SER A 137 -5.37 0.09 -13.95
N TRP A 138 -6.45 0.45 -13.24
CA TRP A 138 -6.48 0.41 -11.78
C TRP A 138 -6.37 -1.02 -11.26
N ILE A 139 -7.09 -1.98 -11.86
CA ILE A 139 -6.98 -3.41 -11.52
C ILE A 139 -5.57 -3.94 -11.81
N ALA A 140 -4.99 -3.59 -12.96
CA ALA A 140 -3.63 -3.98 -13.31
C ALA A 140 -2.60 -3.44 -12.31
N ASP A 141 -2.74 -2.19 -11.88
CA ASP A 141 -1.86 -1.58 -10.88
C ASP A 141 -2.05 -2.22 -9.50
N LEU A 142 -3.28 -2.57 -9.13
CA LEU A 142 -3.59 -3.25 -7.87
C LEU A 142 -2.95 -4.65 -7.82
N ILE A 143 -3.04 -5.42 -8.90
CA ILE A 143 -2.38 -6.73 -9.03
C ILE A 143 -0.86 -6.57 -8.97
N ALA A 144 -0.31 -5.57 -9.68
CA ALA A 144 1.11 -5.30 -9.70
C ALA A 144 1.67 -4.96 -8.31
N VAL A 145 0.98 -4.11 -7.56
CA VAL A 145 1.36 -3.75 -6.19
C VAL A 145 1.29 -4.95 -5.26
N SER A 146 0.20 -5.74 -5.34
CA SER A 146 0.02 -6.93 -4.51
C SER A 146 1.09 -7.99 -4.80
N LEU A 147 1.41 -8.21 -6.08
CA LEU A 147 2.45 -9.15 -6.48
C LEU A 147 3.85 -8.66 -6.07
N ALA A 148 4.14 -7.37 -6.24
CA ALA A 148 5.42 -6.79 -5.82
C ALA A 148 5.61 -6.92 -4.30
N ALA A 149 4.60 -6.60 -3.51
CA ALA A 149 4.64 -6.76 -2.05
C ALA A 149 4.83 -8.23 -1.66
N TRP A 150 4.11 -9.15 -2.32
CA TRP A 150 4.20 -10.58 -2.05
C TRP A 150 5.60 -11.13 -2.39
N VAL A 151 6.11 -10.88 -3.60
CA VAL A 151 7.44 -11.34 -4.03
C VAL A 151 8.54 -10.83 -3.09
N THR A 152 8.40 -9.60 -2.60
CA THR A 152 9.40 -8.99 -1.71
C THR A 152 9.28 -9.52 -0.27
N SER A 153 8.07 -9.84 0.20
CA SER A 153 7.86 -10.34 1.56
C SER A 153 8.17 -11.83 1.71
N VAL A 154 8.00 -12.63 0.64
CA VAL A 154 8.21 -14.09 0.66
C VAL A 154 9.58 -14.50 1.20
N PRO A 155 10.72 -13.97 0.72
CA PRO A 155 12.01 -14.40 1.24
C PRO A 155 12.18 -14.10 2.74
N LEU A 156 11.66 -12.96 3.21
CA LEU A 156 11.72 -12.62 4.62
C LEU A 156 10.81 -13.53 5.46
N THR A 157 9.57 -13.75 5.02
CA THR A 157 8.63 -14.62 5.75
C THR A 157 9.12 -16.06 5.79
N ALA A 158 9.72 -16.57 4.70
CA ALA A 158 10.31 -17.90 4.66
C ALA A 158 11.53 -18.02 5.59
N LEU A 159 12.40 -17.01 5.61
CA LEU A 159 13.62 -17.02 6.43
C LEU A 159 13.32 -16.88 7.94
N PHE A 160 12.46 -15.93 8.31
CA PHE A 160 12.22 -15.60 9.71
C PHE A 160 11.07 -16.39 10.36
N PHE A 161 10.05 -16.74 9.59
CA PHE A 161 8.86 -17.41 10.11
C PHE A 161 8.69 -18.85 9.63
N GLY A 162 9.54 -19.33 8.70
CA GLY A 162 9.43 -20.68 8.14
C GLY A 162 8.10 -20.92 7.43
N ARG A 163 7.45 -19.86 6.93
CA ARG A 163 6.13 -19.95 6.30
C ARG A 163 6.13 -19.35 4.92
N PHE A 164 5.56 -20.09 3.98
CA PHE A 164 5.27 -19.65 2.64
C PHE A 164 3.76 -19.55 2.46
N VAL A 165 3.23 -18.34 2.26
CA VAL A 165 1.78 -18.09 2.22
C VAL A 165 1.40 -17.48 0.87
N PRO A 166 1.22 -18.30 -0.20
CA PRO A 166 0.75 -17.80 -1.50
C PRO A 166 -0.67 -17.23 -1.45
N GLY A 167 -1.49 -17.68 -0.49
CA GLY A 167 -2.84 -17.17 -0.27
C GLY A 167 -2.90 -15.68 0.08
N SER A 168 -1.84 -15.11 0.61
CA SER A 168 -1.79 -13.68 0.94
C SER A 168 -1.90 -12.79 -0.31
N LEU A 169 -1.49 -13.27 -1.49
CA LEU A 169 -1.66 -12.53 -2.74
C LEU A 169 -3.15 -12.31 -3.08
N LEU A 170 -3.96 -13.38 -2.95
CA LEU A 170 -5.40 -13.31 -3.18
C LEU A 170 -6.09 -12.47 -2.12
N ALA A 171 -5.72 -12.65 -0.86
CA ALA A 171 -6.25 -11.85 0.24
C ALA A 171 -5.97 -10.36 0.04
N ASN A 172 -4.75 -9.97 -0.35
CA ASN A 172 -4.39 -8.58 -0.59
C ASN A 172 -5.20 -7.91 -1.70
N MET A 173 -5.62 -8.67 -2.71
CA MET A 173 -6.46 -8.14 -3.78
C MET A 173 -7.81 -7.61 -3.27
N VAL A 174 -8.34 -8.21 -2.21
CA VAL A 174 -9.60 -7.80 -1.58
C VAL A 174 -9.33 -6.85 -0.41
N ILE A 175 -8.33 -7.14 0.41
CA ILE A 175 -8.03 -6.39 1.64
C ILE A 175 -7.58 -4.96 1.31
N VAL A 176 -6.70 -4.77 0.31
CA VAL A 176 -6.15 -3.44 -0.01
C VAL A 176 -7.23 -2.43 -0.42
N PRO A 177 -8.13 -2.72 -1.39
CA PRO A 177 -9.19 -1.78 -1.75
C PRO A 177 -10.22 -1.59 -0.62
N THR A 178 -10.53 -2.66 0.14
CA THR A 178 -11.45 -2.57 1.28
C THR A 178 -10.86 -1.71 2.39
N PHE A 179 -9.56 -1.84 2.68
CA PHE A 179 -8.87 -1.01 3.65
C PHE A 179 -8.93 0.48 3.28
N PHE A 180 -8.74 0.81 1.99
CA PHE A 180 -8.90 2.18 1.53
C PHE A 180 -10.31 2.72 1.82
N MET A 181 -11.35 1.92 1.59
CA MET A 181 -12.73 2.31 1.91
C MET A 181 -12.96 2.49 3.41
N VAL A 182 -12.36 1.64 4.25
CA VAL A 182 -12.41 1.78 5.73
C VAL A 182 -11.77 3.10 6.16
N VAL A 183 -10.60 3.45 5.62
CA VAL A 183 -9.91 4.70 5.96
C VAL A 183 -10.75 5.91 5.54
N VAL A 184 -11.32 5.89 4.33
CA VAL A 184 -12.20 6.98 3.87
C VAL A 184 -13.43 7.10 4.75
N ALA A 185 -14.09 5.99 5.11
CA ALA A 185 -15.25 5.99 6.00
C ALA A 185 -14.89 6.52 7.40
N ALA A 186 -13.74 6.15 7.95
CA ALA A 186 -13.26 6.64 9.24
C ALA A 186 -12.99 8.15 9.22
N ILE A 187 -12.35 8.66 8.17
CA ILE A 187 -12.10 10.10 8.00
C ILE A 187 -13.43 10.86 7.88
N LEU A 188 -14.37 10.35 7.07
CA LEU A 188 -15.69 10.96 6.93
C LEU A 188 -16.48 10.94 8.25
N SER A 189 -16.39 9.85 9.02
CA SER A 189 -16.98 9.76 10.35
C SER A 189 -16.45 10.85 11.28
N LEU A 190 -15.14 11.08 11.29
CA LEU A 190 -14.53 12.11 12.13
C LEU A 190 -14.92 13.53 11.68
N LEU A 191 -14.87 13.80 10.37
CA LEU A 191 -15.15 15.14 9.84
C LEU A 191 -16.64 15.51 9.96
N LEU A 192 -17.53 14.58 9.61
CA LEU A 192 -18.98 14.83 9.64
C LEU A 192 -19.56 14.68 11.06
N GLY A 193 -18.88 13.94 11.92
CA GLY A 193 -19.25 13.81 13.34
C GLY A 193 -19.20 15.12 14.12
N ILE A 194 -18.40 16.09 13.64
CA ILE A 194 -18.38 17.45 14.21
C ILE A 194 -19.73 18.16 13.99
N PHE A 195 -20.44 17.83 12.90
CA PHE A 195 -21.68 18.48 12.52
C PHE A 195 -22.93 17.71 12.98
N SER A 196 -22.87 16.38 13.03
CA SER A 196 -24.00 15.54 13.40
C SER A 196 -23.58 14.12 13.79
N ASP A 197 -24.05 13.66 14.95
CA ASP A 197 -23.83 12.31 15.44
C ASP A 197 -24.40 11.22 14.51
N PHE A 198 -25.47 11.53 13.80
CA PHE A 198 -26.07 10.58 12.86
C PHE A 198 -25.11 10.15 11.75
N PHE A 199 -24.37 11.10 11.18
CA PHE A 199 -23.35 10.78 10.15
C PHE A 199 -22.17 10.03 10.74
N ALA A 200 -21.70 10.43 11.93
CA ALA A 200 -20.63 9.72 12.62
C ALA A 200 -20.97 8.26 12.87
N ILE A 201 -22.15 7.98 13.39
CA ILE A 201 -22.62 6.61 13.66
C ILE A 201 -22.74 5.80 12.37
N THR A 202 -23.33 6.38 11.32
CA THR A 202 -23.52 5.69 10.03
C THR A 202 -22.19 5.29 9.39
N PHE A 203 -21.24 6.22 9.29
CA PHE A 203 -19.92 5.92 8.71
C PHE A 203 -19.09 4.99 9.59
N ASN A 204 -19.23 5.05 10.91
CA ASN A 204 -18.56 4.14 11.84
C ASN A 204 -19.10 2.71 11.69
N HIS A 205 -20.41 2.53 11.56
CA HIS A 205 -20.99 1.21 11.26
C HIS A 205 -20.54 0.67 9.91
N ALA A 206 -20.44 1.51 8.89
CA ALA A 206 -19.91 1.11 7.58
C ALA A 206 -18.45 0.67 7.69
N ALA A 207 -17.61 1.43 8.39
CA ALA A 207 -16.21 1.06 8.63
C ALA A 207 -16.07 -0.25 9.41
N ALA A 208 -16.90 -0.47 10.44
CA ALA A 208 -16.93 -1.71 11.23
C ALA A 208 -17.35 -2.92 10.38
N ALA A 209 -18.38 -2.77 9.53
CA ALA A 209 -18.82 -3.83 8.62
C ALA A 209 -17.74 -4.21 7.60
N LEU A 210 -17.08 -3.21 6.99
CA LEU A 210 -15.97 -3.44 6.07
C LEU A 210 -14.77 -4.12 6.77
N THR A 211 -14.43 -3.68 7.98
CA THR A 211 -13.36 -4.31 8.77
C THR A 211 -13.69 -5.77 9.10
N THR A 212 -14.93 -6.06 9.47
CA THR A 212 -15.40 -7.43 9.71
C THR A 212 -15.29 -8.29 8.44
N CYS A 213 -15.63 -7.72 7.28
CA CYS A 213 -15.45 -8.39 5.99
C CYS A 213 -13.97 -8.72 5.73
N MET A 214 -13.06 -7.78 5.98
CA MET A 214 -11.60 -8.00 5.85
C MET A 214 -11.10 -9.14 6.75
N ILE A 215 -11.54 -9.17 8.00
CA ILE A 215 -11.17 -10.22 8.96
C ILE A 215 -11.67 -11.58 8.47
N LYS A 216 -12.92 -11.66 7.98
CA LYS A 216 -13.46 -12.90 7.40
C LYS A 216 -12.69 -13.38 6.18
N VAL A 217 -12.33 -12.49 5.27
CA VAL A 217 -11.52 -12.82 4.09
C VAL A 217 -10.14 -13.35 4.52
N ALA A 218 -9.48 -12.68 5.46
CA ALA A 218 -8.20 -13.13 5.99
C ALA A 218 -8.30 -14.52 6.65
N HIS A 219 -9.36 -14.74 7.44
CA HIS A 219 -9.61 -16.02 8.10
C HIS A 219 -9.89 -17.15 7.11
N ILE A 220 -10.74 -16.90 6.11
CA ILE A 220 -11.03 -17.89 5.05
C ILE A 220 -9.75 -18.25 4.31
N THR A 221 -8.96 -17.27 3.89
CA THR A 221 -7.70 -17.51 3.16
C THR A 221 -6.68 -18.28 4.01
N ALA A 222 -6.68 -18.09 5.32
CA ALA A 222 -5.77 -18.79 6.24
C ALA A 222 -6.17 -20.27 6.45
N HIS A 223 -7.45 -20.61 6.32
CA HIS A 223 -7.96 -21.96 6.55
C HIS A 223 -8.02 -22.84 5.30
N ILE A 224 -7.77 -22.30 4.10
CA ILE A 224 -7.73 -23.11 2.88
C ILE A 224 -6.45 -23.95 2.88
N PRO A 225 -6.54 -25.29 2.92
CA PRO A 225 -5.37 -26.15 2.88
C PRO A 225 -4.62 -25.96 1.56
N GLY A 226 -3.31 -25.81 1.63
CA GLY A 226 -2.43 -25.56 0.46
C GLY A 226 -2.10 -24.08 0.19
N LEU A 227 -2.80 -23.11 0.81
CA LEU A 227 -2.48 -21.68 0.71
C LEU A 227 -1.51 -21.20 1.80
N SER A 228 -1.17 -22.06 2.76
CA SER A 228 -0.08 -21.87 3.74
C SER A 228 0.75 -23.14 3.81
N MET A 229 2.03 -23.05 3.49
CA MET A 229 2.99 -24.14 3.59
C MET A 229 4.04 -23.80 4.64
N GLU A 230 4.30 -24.74 5.55
CA GLU A 230 5.45 -24.63 6.44
C GLU A 230 6.68 -25.06 5.66
N VAL A 231 7.64 -24.15 5.56
CA VAL A 231 8.94 -24.41 4.95
C VAL A 231 9.92 -24.60 6.11
N ALA A 232 10.70 -25.69 6.07
CA ALA A 232 11.75 -25.88 7.06
C ALA A 232 12.67 -24.64 7.05
N SER A 233 12.61 -23.84 8.11
CA SER A 233 13.50 -22.70 8.26
C SER A 233 14.93 -23.22 8.36
N PRO A 234 15.88 -22.72 7.55
CA PRO A 234 17.28 -23.06 7.77
C PRO A 234 17.68 -22.59 9.18
N PRO A 235 18.50 -23.35 9.93
CA PRO A 235 18.89 -23.01 11.31
C PRO A 235 19.88 -21.84 11.33
N LEU A 236 19.58 -20.76 10.63
CA LEU A 236 20.36 -19.54 10.61
C LEU A 236 19.81 -18.62 11.69
N TRP A 237 20.59 -18.47 12.76
CA TRP A 237 20.41 -17.64 13.95
C TRP A 237 19.53 -18.29 15.05
N GLY A 238 20.16 -18.56 16.19
CA GLY A 238 19.57 -19.08 17.43
C GLY A 238 18.48 -18.21 18.07
N VAL A 239 17.66 -17.55 17.28
CA VAL A 239 16.49 -16.76 17.67
C VAL A 239 15.22 -17.61 17.64
N ALA A 240 15.26 -18.81 17.06
CA ALA A 240 14.10 -19.72 16.99
C ALA A 240 13.66 -20.25 18.36
N ASP A 241 14.51 -20.20 19.38
CA ASP A 241 14.19 -20.70 20.71
C ASP A 241 13.50 -19.66 21.64
N GLN A 242 13.36 -18.41 21.21
CA GLN A 242 12.75 -17.35 22.04
C GLN A 242 11.31 -16.99 21.68
N VAL A 243 10.73 -17.61 20.67
CA VAL A 243 9.28 -17.43 20.42
C VAL A 243 8.54 -18.47 21.25
N PRO A 244 7.80 -18.05 22.32
CA PRO A 244 6.98 -18.97 23.07
C PRO A 244 5.98 -19.61 22.10
N ARG A 245 6.06 -20.93 21.96
CA ARG A 245 5.02 -21.71 21.28
C ARG A 245 3.74 -21.49 22.08
N CYS A 246 2.87 -20.62 21.58
CA CYS A 246 1.51 -20.55 22.09
C CYS A 246 0.89 -21.92 21.89
N GLY A 247 0.72 -22.61 23.02
CA GLY A 247 0.23 -23.97 23.07
C GLY A 247 -1.15 -24.08 22.43
N THR A 248 -1.26 -25.05 21.59
CA THR A 248 -2.54 -25.70 21.24
C THR A 248 -3.17 -26.21 22.53
N GLN A 249 -4.20 -25.51 22.99
CA GLN A 249 -5.31 -26.06 23.76
C GLN A 249 -6.62 -25.56 23.16
#